data_8f7803c94017d4c69e135e868e93fe1c
#
_entry.id   8f7803c94017d4c69e135e868e93fe1c
#
_cell.length_a   1.000
_cell.length_b   1.000
_cell.length_c   1.000
_cell.angle_alpha   90.00
_cell.angle_beta   90.00
_cell.angle_gamma   90.00
#
_symmetry.space_group_name_H-M   'P 1'
#
loop_
_entity.id
_entity.type
_entity.pdbx_description
1 polymer ?
#
loop_
_entity_poly.entity_id
_entity_poly.type
_entity_poly.pdbx_seq_one_letter_code
_entity_poly.pdbx_strand_id
1 'polypeptide(L)'
;TCIISTPFDAYSAARLIFQSTPVGRICRRKDLVCFHLEDRVDEVREQVLKYREHCYPILDETEKVVGVLTRYHLLRPRRKRVVLVDHNEIAQSVPGLEEAEILEIIDHHRLADIQTNNPITVRNEPVGSTNTIIASMFQDRGLMPSEKMAGMMAAAIISETVMFKSPTCTSRD
;
A
#
# COMPACT_ATOMS: atom_id res chain seq x y z
N THR A 1 -34.74 42.78 12.06
CA THR A 1 -34.17 43.08 13.39
C THR A 1 -34.96 42.33 14.43
N CYS A 2 -34.36 41.59 15.32
CA CYS A 2 -35.01 40.85 16.40
C CYS A 2 -34.54 41.41 17.72
N ILE A 3 -35.46 41.62 18.68
CA ILE A 3 -35.16 42.04 20.06
C ILE A 3 -35.43 40.81 20.94
N ILE A 4 -34.45 40.42 21.72
CA ILE A 4 -34.56 39.28 22.64
C ILE A 4 -34.36 39.81 24.05
N SER A 5 -35.35 39.57 24.94
CA SER A 5 -35.23 39.82 26.38
C SER A 5 -34.63 38.57 27.02
N THR A 6 -33.62 38.78 27.88
CA THR A 6 -32.93 37.67 28.54
C THR A 6 -32.54 38.06 29.96
N PRO A 7 -32.58 37.15 30.94
CA PRO A 7 -32.13 37.39 32.29
C PRO A 7 -30.58 37.37 32.42
N PHE A 8 -29.86 37.05 31.36
CA PHE A 8 -28.41 36.99 31.36
C PHE A 8 -27.78 38.35 31.11
N ASP A 9 -26.58 38.58 31.67
CA ASP A 9 -25.75 39.73 31.34
C ASP A 9 -25.33 39.73 29.87
N ALA A 10 -24.87 40.86 29.34
CA ALA A 10 -24.54 41.04 27.94
C ALA A 10 -23.49 40.07 27.42
N TYR A 11 -22.48 39.71 28.25
CA TYR A 11 -21.44 38.76 27.87
C TYR A 11 -21.99 37.33 27.72
N SER A 12 -22.77 36.89 28.72
CA SER A 12 -23.41 35.59 28.73
C SER A 12 -24.40 35.44 27.57
N ALA A 13 -25.22 36.48 27.30
CA ALA A 13 -26.14 36.51 26.17
C ALA A 13 -25.41 36.42 24.83
N ALA A 14 -24.35 37.21 24.62
CA ALA A 14 -23.55 37.15 23.38
C ALA A 14 -22.91 35.80 23.19
N ARG A 15 -22.36 35.17 24.23
CA ARG A 15 -21.80 33.82 24.19
C ARG A 15 -22.83 32.77 23.80
N LEU A 16 -24.02 32.80 24.37
CA LEU A 16 -25.10 31.87 24.06
C LEU A 16 -25.58 32.03 22.59
N ILE A 17 -25.70 33.27 22.12
CA ILE A 17 -26.05 33.56 20.71
C ILE A 17 -24.98 32.99 19.78
N PHE A 18 -23.70 33.20 20.11
CA PHE A 18 -22.60 32.64 19.29
C PHE A 18 -22.62 31.11 19.28
N GLN A 19 -22.80 30.48 20.47
CA GLN A 19 -22.88 29.02 20.59
C GLN A 19 -24.10 28.42 19.90
N SER A 20 -25.20 29.18 19.72
CA SER A 20 -26.40 28.75 19.02
C SER A 20 -26.31 28.90 17.48
N THR A 21 -25.19 29.43 16.98
CA THR A 21 -25.02 29.60 15.52
C THR A 21 -24.93 28.23 14.86
N PRO A 22 -25.83 27.88 13.92
CA PRO A 22 -25.76 26.61 13.22
C PRO A 22 -24.47 26.49 12.39
N VAL A 23 -23.87 25.31 12.40
CA VAL A 23 -22.65 25.01 11.62
C VAL A 23 -22.83 25.39 10.14
N GLY A 24 -24.02 25.24 9.57
CA GLY A 24 -24.32 25.64 8.20
C GLY A 24 -24.10 27.11 7.85
N ARG A 25 -23.97 28.00 8.87
CA ARG A 25 -23.65 29.42 8.64
C ARG A 25 -22.17 29.71 8.56
N ILE A 26 -21.34 28.82 9.13
CA ILE A 26 -19.89 28.99 9.20
C ILE A 26 -19.14 27.98 8.33
N CYS A 27 -19.80 26.90 7.88
CA CYS A 27 -19.16 25.91 7.03
C CYS A 27 -18.89 26.49 5.63
N ARG A 28 -17.73 26.16 5.08
CA ARG A 28 -17.39 26.42 3.70
C ARG A 28 -18.15 25.43 2.80
N ARG A 29 -18.81 25.91 1.76
CA ARG A 29 -19.63 25.10 0.84
C ARG A 29 -19.19 25.21 -0.62
N LYS A 30 -18.32 26.16 -0.93
CA LYS A 30 -17.82 26.40 -2.29
C LYS A 30 -16.30 26.24 -2.29
N ASP A 31 -15.78 25.90 -3.43
CA ASP A 31 -14.35 25.75 -3.67
C ASP A 31 -13.67 24.77 -2.67
N LEU A 32 -14.40 23.71 -2.31
CA LEU A 32 -13.85 22.63 -1.51
C LEU A 32 -12.94 21.79 -2.39
N VAL A 33 -11.72 21.55 -1.92
CA VAL A 33 -10.82 20.56 -2.53
C VAL A 33 -11.22 19.20 -2.01
N CYS A 34 -11.70 18.34 -2.90
CA CYS A 34 -12.10 16.97 -2.62
C CYS A 34 -11.26 16.03 -3.48
N PHE A 35 -11.15 14.78 -3.05
CA PHE A 35 -10.47 13.71 -3.79
C PHE A 35 -11.40 12.50 -3.87
N HIS A 36 -11.10 11.58 -4.79
CA HIS A 36 -11.86 10.34 -4.98
C HIS A 36 -11.10 9.14 -4.40
N LEU A 37 -11.80 8.05 -4.15
CA LEU A 37 -11.20 6.82 -3.60
C LEU A 37 -10.08 6.26 -4.49
N GLU A 38 -10.22 6.42 -5.81
CA GLU A 38 -9.28 5.89 -6.80
C GLU A 38 -8.13 6.85 -7.15
N ASP A 39 -8.13 8.06 -6.57
CA ASP A 39 -7.05 9.01 -6.81
C ASP A 39 -5.71 8.49 -6.25
N ARG A 40 -4.67 8.68 -7.02
CA ARG A 40 -3.33 8.23 -6.64
C ARG A 40 -2.74 9.09 -5.53
N VAL A 41 -2.13 8.45 -4.55
CA VAL A 41 -1.56 9.13 -3.36
C VAL A 41 -0.46 10.14 -3.73
N ASP A 42 0.35 9.86 -4.78
CA ASP A 42 1.37 10.77 -5.27
C ASP A 42 0.78 12.07 -5.84
N GLU A 43 -0.25 11.98 -6.67
CA GLU A 43 -0.97 13.12 -7.25
C GLU A 43 -1.69 13.95 -6.17
N VAL A 44 -2.36 13.25 -5.26
CA VAL A 44 -3.03 13.88 -4.10
C VAL A 44 -2.04 14.61 -3.21
N ARG A 45 -0.86 14.03 -2.96
CA ARG A 45 0.21 14.66 -2.16
C ARG A 45 0.67 15.98 -2.76
N GLU A 46 0.89 16.03 -4.09
CA GLU A 46 1.25 17.27 -4.77
C GLU A 46 0.19 18.36 -4.65
N GLN A 47 -1.09 17.97 -4.75
CA GLN A 47 -2.19 18.92 -4.61
C GLN A 47 -2.34 19.42 -3.18
N VAL A 48 -2.26 18.53 -2.17
CA VAL A 48 -2.34 18.88 -0.74
C VAL A 48 -1.23 19.85 -0.32
N LEU A 49 -0.06 19.81 -0.97
CA LEU A 49 1.01 20.78 -0.73
C LEU A 49 0.68 22.18 -1.22
N LYS A 50 -0.14 22.31 -2.28
CA LYS A 50 -0.59 23.60 -2.84
C LYS A 50 -1.70 24.25 -2.01
N TYR A 51 -2.53 23.44 -1.35
CA TYR A 51 -3.66 23.91 -0.55
C TYR A 51 -3.33 23.89 0.95
N ARG A 52 -3.86 24.88 1.70
CA ARG A 52 -3.62 25.02 3.14
C ARG A 52 -4.77 24.48 4.00
N GLU A 53 -5.50 23.51 3.49
CA GLU A 53 -6.61 22.90 4.24
C GLU A 53 -6.07 21.89 5.27
N HIS A 54 -6.81 21.71 6.36
CA HIS A 54 -6.48 20.72 7.40
C HIS A 54 -6.98 19.32 7.03
N CYS A 55 -8.07 19.24 6.27
CA CYS A 55 -8.70 18.00 5.85
C CYS A 55 -9.36 18.15 4.49
N TYR A 56 -9.46 17.06 3.79
CA TYR A 56 -10.01 16.96 2.43
C TYR A 56 -11.06 15.86 2.41
N PRO A 57 -12.31 16.13 2.03
CA PRO A 57 -13.33 15.10 1.82
C PRO A 57 -12.90 14.12 0.74
N ILE A 58 -13.19 12.84 0.95
CA ILE A 58 -13.05 11.78 -0.05
C ILE A 58 -14.44 11.39 -0.54
N LEU A 59 -14.60 11.36 -1.84
CA LEU A 59 -15.86 11.07 -2.52
C LEU A 59 -15.83 9.67 -3.14
N ASP A 60 -16.98 9.03 -3.22
CA ASP A 60 -17.20 7.83 -4.03
C ASP A 60 -17.65 8.21 -5.46
N GLU A 61 -17.90 7.19 -6.28
CA GLU A 61 -18.40 7.35 -7.66
C GLU A 61 -19.75 8.07 -7.75
N THR A 62 -20.50 8.16 -6.64
CA THR A 62 -21.79 8.84 -6.55
C THR A 62 -21.70 10.25 -5.96
N GLU A 63 -20.48 10.80 -5.87
CA GLU A 63 -20.18 12.11 -5.29
C GLU A 63 -20.58 12.24 -3.80
N LYS A 64 -20.70 11.13 -3.07
CA LYS A 64 -20.94 11.13 -1.63
C LYS A 64 -19.65 11.08 -0.84
N VAL A 65 -19.60 11.83 0.26
CA VAL A 65 -18.48 11.81 1.18
C VAL A 65 -18.43 10.47 1.90
N VAL A 66 -17.36 9.71 1.66
CA VAL A 66 -17.12 8.39 2.27
C VAL A 66 -15.94 8.40 3.25
N GLY A 67 -15.20 9.49 3.30
CA GLY A 67 -14.06 9.61 4.19
C GLY A 67 -13.47 11.00 4.23
N VAL A 68 -12.39 11.14 4.99
CA VAL A 68 -11.62 12.38 5.10
C VAL A 68 -10.14 12.06 5.05
N LEU A 69 -9.42 12.74 4.18
CA LEU A 69 -7.97 12.71 4.11
C LEU A 69 -7.37 13.89 4.88
N THR A 70 -6.31 13.66 5.61
CA THR A 70 -5.53 14.70 6.29
C THR A 70 -4.06 14.60 5.87
N ARG A 71 -3.29 15.66 6.10
CA ARG A 71 -1.83 15.61 5.89
C ARG A 71 -1.14 14.51 6.68
N TYR A 72 -1.67 14.18 7.86
CA TYR A 72 -1.13 13.11 8.69
C TYR A 72 -1.21 11.75 8.01
N HIS A 73 -2.32 11.47 7.29
CA HIS A 73 -2.48 10.23 6.54
C HIS A 73 -1.45 10.11 5.39
N LEU A 74 -1.07 11.23 4.78
CA LEU A 74 -0.06 11.27 3.70
C LEU A 74 1.38 11.14 4.22
N LEU A 75 1.64 11.50 5.48
CA LEU A 75 2.94 11.33 6.11
C LEU A 75 3.24 9.87 6.48
N ARG A 76 2.21 9.07 6.68
CA ARG A 76 2.30 7.65 7.02
C ARG A 76 1.39 6.81 6.13
N PRO A 77 1.63 6.77 4.82
CA PRO A 77 0.87 5.92 3.93
C PRO A 77 1.08 4.46 4.37
N ARG A 78 0.01 3.69 4.35
CA ARG A 78 0.09 2.25 4.61
C ARG A 78 0.84 1.61 3.45
N ARG A 79 2.11 1.23 3.69
CA ARG A 79 2.93 0.58 2.66
C ARG A 79 2.28 -0.73 2.22
N LYS A 80 2.27 -1.00 0.93
CA LYS A 80 1.88 -2.31 0.40
C LYS A 80 2.91 -3.34 0.84
N ARG A 81 2.44 -4.49 1.32
CA ARG A 81 3.29 -5.59 1.75
C ARG A 81 3.51 -6.53 0.59
N VAL A 82 4.76 -6.84 0.29
CA VAL A 82 5.15 -7.64 -0.87
C VAL A 82 6.10 -8.76 -0.49
N VAL A 83 6.04 -9.84 -1.24
CA VAL A 83 7.05 -10.91 -1.25
C VAL A 83 7.70 -10.86 -2.62
N LEU A 84 9.03 -10.82 -2.67
CA LEU A 84 9.77 -10.89 -3.91
C LEU A 84 10.05 -12.36 -4.24
N VAL A 85 9.74 -12.75 -5.45
CA VAL A 85 9.95 -14.11 -5.95
C VAL A 85 10.71 -14.02 -7.25
N ASP A 86 11.80 -14.78 -7.36
CA ASP A 86 12.63 -14.91 -8.55
C ASP A 86 13.42 -13.66 -8.94
N HIS A 87 13.59 -12.73 -8.02
CA HIS A 87 14.48 -11.58 -8.17
C HIS A 87 14.77 -10.92 -6.82
N ASN A 88 15.91 -10.27 -6.71
CA ASN A 88 16.33 -9.47 -5.55
C ASN A 88 17.09 -8.19 -5.97
N GLU A 89 16.87 -7.71 -7.19
CA GLU A 89 17.41 -6.45 -7.71
C GLU A 89 16.29 -5.43 -7.93
N ILE A 90 16.51 -4.16 -7.53
CA ILE A 90 15.54 -3.07 -7.73
C ILE A 90 15.26 -2.87 -9.22
N ALA A 91 16.30 -2.95 -10.05
CA ALA A 91 16.19 -2.76 -11.50
C ALA A 91 15.30 -3.81 -12.20
N GLN A 92 15.12 -4.98 -11.61
CA GLN A 92 14.27 -6.06 -12.12
C GLN A 92 12.86 -6.01 -11.55
N SER A 93 12.62 -5.14 -10.58
CA SER A 93 11.35 -5.02 -9.89
C SER A 93 10.40 -4.04 -10.57
N VAL A 94 9.13 -4.10 -10.16
CA VAL A 94 8.14 -3.12 -10.62
C VAL A 94 8.42 -1.74 -10.03
N PRO A 95 8.10 -0.65 -10.75
CA PRO A 95 8.18 0.70 -10.21
C PRO A 95 7.37 0.85 -8.92
N GLY A 96 7.94 1.54 -7.92
CA GLY A 96 7.30 1.78 -6.63
C GLY A 96 7.62 0.73 -5.56
N LEU A 97 8.53 -0.23 -5.83
CA LEU A 97 8.97 -1.20 -4.83
C LEU A 97 9.60 -0.50 -3.61
N GLU A 98 10.28 0.61 -3.81
CA GLU A 98 10.90 1.42 -2.75
C GLU A 98 9.89 2.00 -1.75
N GLU A 99 8.62 2.11 -2.15
CA GLU A 99 7.52 2.53 -1.27
C GLU A 99 6.82 1.35 -0.57
N ALA A 100 7.14 0.11 -0.93
CA ALA A 100 6.56 -1.09 -0.34
C ALA A 100 7.27 -1.54 0.94
N GLU A 101 6.63 -2.42 1.69
CA GLU A 101 7.22 -3.18 2.79
C GLU A 101 7.53 -4.59 2.29
N ILE A 102 8.80 -4.89 2.08
CA ILE A 102 9.21 -6.24 1.69
C ILE A 102 9.17 -7.14 2.92
N LEU A 103 8.44 -8.25 2.82
CA LEU A 103 8.28 -9.22 3.91
C LEU A 103 9.23 -10.40 3.78
N GLU A 104 9.46 -10.86 2.57
CA GLU A 104 10.23 -12.06 2.27
C GLU A 104 10.81 -11.96 0.85
N ILE A 105 11.96 -12.60 0.67
CA ILE A 105 12.59 -12.80 -0.65
C ILE A 105 12.79 -14.30 -0.83
N ILE A 106 12.32 -14.84 -1.96
CA ILE A 106 12.53 -16.25 -2.36
C ILE A 106 13.18 -16.21 -3.74
N ASP A 107 14.44 -16.62 -3.82
CA ASP A 107 15.23 -16.43 -5.03
C ASP A 107 16.34 -17.48 -5.17
N HIS A 108 16.87 -17.64 -6.38
CA HIS A 108 18.02 -18.50 -6.68
C HIS A 108 19.17 -17.74 -7.36
N HIS A 109 18.99 -16.45 -7.60
CA HIS A 109 20.02 -15.61 -8.20
C HIS A 109 21.06 -15.15 -7.16
N ARG A 110 22.13 -14.55 -7.65
CA ARG A 110 23.08 -13.84 -6.77
C ARG A 110 22.35 -12.77 -5.96
N LEU A 111 22.79 -12.56 -4.73
CA LEU A 111 22.28 -11.44 -3.93
C LEU A 111 22.73 -10.11 -4.53
N ALA A 112 21.80 -9.18 -4.61
CA ALA A 112 22.01 -7.86 -5.22
C ALA A 112 21.79 -6.71 -4.21
N ASP A 113 20.99 -5.72 -4.56
CA ASP A 113 20.98 -4.39 -3.94
C ASP A 113 19.71 -4.07 -3.14
N ILE A 114 18.82 -5.02 -2.93
CA ILE A 114 17.60 -4.82 -2.13
C ILE A 114 17.99 -4.46 -0.69
N GLN A 115 17.48 -3.31 -0.24
CA GLN A 115 17.60 -2.85 1.13
C GLN A 115 16.23 -2.86 1.81
N THR A 116 16.20 -3.31 3.06
CA THR A 116 14.97 -3.38 3.87
C THR A 116 15.13 -2.60 5.16
N ASN A 117 14.05 -1.97 5.62
CA ASN A 117 14.06 -1.21 6.87
C ASN A 117 14.00 -2.11 8.11
N ASN A 118 13.51 -3.33 7.97
CA ASN A 118 13.37 -4.32 9.04
C ASN A 118 14.04 -5.63 8.61
N PRO A 119 14.45 -6.48 9.56
CA PRO A 119 14.83 -7.86 9.26
C PRO A 119 13.68 -8.61 8.57
N ILE A 120 14.00 -9.33 7.51
CA ILE A 120 13.05 -10.13 6.73
C ILE A 120 13.53 -11.56 6.56
N THR A 121 12.66 -12.46 6.15
CA THR A 121 13.06 -13.80 5.73
C THR A 121 13.64 -13.73 4.31
N VAL A 122 14.83 -14.31 4.12
CA VAL A 122 15.42 -14.47 2.79
C VAL A 122 15.73 -15.94 2.60
N ARG A 123 15.11 -16.56 1.60
CA ARG A 123 15.39 -17.92 1.15
C ARG A 123 16.02 -17.85 -0.22
N ASN A 124 17.35 -17.82 -0.26
CA ASN A 124 18.12 -17.81 -1.47
C ASN A 124 18.97 -19.09 -1.51
N GLU A 125 18.78 -19.91 -2.55
CA GLU A 125 19.40 -21.23 -2.65
C GLU A 125 20.02 -21.41 -4.03
N PRO A 126 21.22 -22.04 -4.12
CA PRO A 126 21.90 -22.26 -5.38
C PRO A 126 21.30 -23.46 -6.13
N VAL A 127 20.17 -23.28 -6.74
CA VAL A 127 19.41 -24.24 -7.57
C VAL A 127 19.15 -23.65 -8.94
N GLY A 128 18.67 -24.45 -9.89
CA GLY A 128 18.43 -24.03 -11.26
C GLY A 128 17.15 -23.24 -11.48
N SER A 129 16.23 -23.26 -10.49
CA SER A 129 14.93 -22.59 -10.58
C SER A 129 14.41 -22.18 -9.22
N THR A 130 13.82 -20.98 -9.09
CA THR A 130 13.07 -20.59 -7.89
C THR A 130 11.90 -21.54 -7.61
N ASN A 131 11.32 -22.16 -8.64
CA ASN A 131 10.26 -23.15 -8.44
C ASN A 131 10.73 -24.41 -7.73
N THR A 132 12.02 -24.78 -7.79
CA THR A 132 12.61 -25.84 -6.97
C THR A 132 12.55 -25.47 -5.50
N ILE A 133 12.84 -24.22 -5.14
CA ILE A 133 12.70 -23.72 -3.77
C ILE A 133 11.25 -23.78 -3.32
N ILE A 134 10.32 -23.31 -4.17
CA ILE A 134 8.87 -23.32 -3.87
C ILE A 134 8.38 -24.76 -3.65
N ALA A 135 8.78 -25.71 -4.51
CA ALA A 135 8.42 -27.12 -4.33
C ALA A 135 8.93 -27.67 -3.00
N SER A 136 10.18 -27.36 -2.62
CA SER A 136 10.74 -27.72 -1.31
C SER A 136 9.95 -27.10 -0.15
N MET A 137 9.47 -25.86 -0.29
CA MET A 137 8.65 -25.20 0.72
C MET A 137 7.29 -25.87 0.93
N PHE A 138 6.69 -26.43 -0.12
CA PHE A 138 5.50 -27.27 0.02
C PHE A 138 5.80 -28.55 0.81
N GLN A 139 6.90 -29.22 0.47
CA GLN A 139 7.35 -30.44 1.15
C GLN A 139 7.68 -30.18 2.63
N ASP A 140 8.43 -29.11 2.94
CA ASP A 140 8.80 -28.72 4.31
C ASP A 140 7.58 -28.50 5.22
N ARG A 141 6.45 -28.07 4.63
CA ARG A 141 5.20 -27.83 5.34
C ARG A 141 4.21 -29.00 5.31
N GLY A 142 4.57 -30.10 4.65
CA GLY A 142 3.68 -31.25 4.46
C GLY A 142 2.45 -30.92 3.62
N LEU A 143 2.57 -29.92 2.74
CA LEU A 143 1.50 -29.46 1.86
C LEU A 143 1.68 -30.05 0.46
N MET A 144 0.58 -30.34 -0.21
CA MET A 144 0.57 -30.77 -1.61
C MET A 144 0.05 -29.63 -2.48
N PRO A 145 0.79 -29.20 -3.51
CA PRO A 145 0.26 -28.27 -4.50
C PRO A 145 -0.87 -28.92 -5.29
N SER A 146 -1.78 -28.12 -5.84
CA SER A 146 -2.76 -28.65 -6.80
C SER A 146 -2.05 -29.20 -8.04
N GLU A 147 -2.69 -30.12 -8.76
CA GLU A 147 -2.13 -30.69 -10.01
C GLU A 147 -1.71 -29.61 -11.02
N LYS A 148 -2.50 -28.54 -11.15
CA LYS A 148 -2.19 -27.42 -12.03
C LYS A 148 -0.94 -26.67 -11.56
N MET A 149 -0.82 -26.40 -10.26
CA MET A 149 0.38 -25.74 -9.70
C MET A 149 1.61 -26.63 -9.84
N ALA A 150 1.49 -27.92 -9.55
CA ALA A 150 2.58 -28.89 -9.71
C ALA A 150 3.07 -28.93 -11.17
N GLY A 151 2.13 -28.98 -12.12
CA GLY A 151 2.44 -28.95 -13.55
C GLY A 151 3.14 -27.63 -13.97
N MET A 152 2.69 -26.49 -13.47
CA MET A 152 3.33 -25.20 -13.76
C MET A 152 4.73 -25.11 -13.16
N MET A 153 4.92 -25.53 -11.91
CA MET A 153 6.25 -25.56 -11.28
C MET A 153 7.20 -26.49 -12.04
N ALA A 154 6.77 -27.70 -12.40
CA ALA A 154 7.58 -28.63 -13.19
C ALA A 154 7.97 -28.04 -14.55
N ALA A 155 7.02 -27.40 -15.24
CA ALA A 155 7.30 -26.76 -16.54
C ALA A 155 8.32 -25.61 -16.39
N ALA A 156 8.21 -24.81 -15.33
CA ALA A 156 9.16 -23.73 -15.05
C ALA A 156 10.57 -24.28 -14.74
N ILE A 157 10.68 -25.30 -13.87
CA ILE A 157 11.97 -25.95 -13.57
C ILE A 157 12.62 -26.48 -14.87
N ILE A 158 11.88 -27.19 -15.70
CA ILE A 158 12.38 -27.72 -16.97
C ILE A 158 12.86 -26.59 -17.90
N SER A 159 12.10 -25.49 -17.96
CA SER A 159 12.41 -24.34 -18.80
C SER A 159 13.69 -23.63 -18.34
N GLU A 160 13.78 -23.27 -17.05
CA GLU A 160 14.90 -22.51 -16.49
C GLU A 160 16.19 -23.34 -16.44
N THR A 161 16.07 -24.64 -16.19
CA THR A 161 17.23 -25.56 -16.22
C THR A 161 17.64 -25.99 -17.64
N VAL A 162 16.94 -25.51 -18.67
CA VAL A 162 17.17 -25.94 -20.06
C VAL A 162 17.15 -27.48 -20.18
N MET A 163 16.04 -28.08 -19.69
CA MET A 163 15.89 -29.52 -19.57
C MET A 163 17.06 -30.19 -18.81
N PHE A 164 17.39 -29.65 -17.66
CA PHE A 164 18.47 -30.11 -16.74
C PHE A 164 19.88 -30.00 -17.31
N LYS A 165 20.10 -29.18 -18.34
CA LYS A 165 21.41 -28.99 -19.02
C LYS A 165 22.07 -27.64 -18.61
N SER A 166 21.37 -26.76 -17.89
CA SER A 166 21.95 -25.52 -17.42
C SER A 166 23.13 -25.79 -16.47
N PRO A 167 24.20 -24.98 -16.51
CA PRO A 167 25.29 -25.08 -15.55
C PRO A 167 24.84 -24.73 -14.11
N THR A 168 23.70 -24.09 -13.92
CA THR A 168 23.10 -23.79 -12.63
C THR A 168 22.20 -24.92 -12.12
N CYS A 169 21.90 -25.93 -12.94
CA CYS A 169 21.08 -27.06 -12.54
C CYS A 169 21.76 -27.91 -11.48
N THR A 170 21.01 -28.36 -10.51
CA THR A 170 21.47 -29.20 -9.41
C THR A 170 20.67 -30.51 -9.35
N SER A 171 21.11 -31.43 -8.49
CA SER A 171 20.37 -32.69 -8.24
C SER A 171 19.01 -32.48 -7.53
N ARG A 172 18.72 -31.26 -7.11
CA ARG A 172 17.44 -30.92 -6.48
C ARG A 172 16.37 -30.47 -7.46
N ASP A 173 16.81 -30.01 -8.63
CA ASP A 173 15.93 -29.60 -9.70
C ASP A 173 15.32 -30.81 -10.40
#